data_f2c260382c55a524e3148c2fd262fcda
#
_entry.id   f2c260382c55a524e3148c2fd262fcda
#
_cell.length_a   1.000
_cell.length_b   1.000
_cell.length_c   1.000
_cell.angle_alpha   90.00
_cell.angle_beta   90.00
_cell.angle_gamma   90.00
#
_symmetry.space_group_name_H-M   'P 1'
#
loop_
_entity.id
_entity.type
_entity.pdbx_description
1 polymer ?
#
loop_
_entity_poly.entity_id
_entity_poly.type
_entity_poly.pdbx_seq_one_letter_code
_entity_poly.pdbx_strand_id
1 'polypeptide(L)'
;RLYIWRKKRASVSVFNGLFYPDGTSIVFDLNETFSIAAGEILHCSFIISRAEQSNLDSKGTIEVDSSSRIELTFNSRSIPEMIDVISPQTLLNKLLNSINEGKDGIIGEIELGSDTRLDRSLIVAAESIRNLPNAKLYTSFSKFEDWMCAEFGYVPVIEANRVIFKHRNNLYSGRVTKDIGDNIESPSYSVNSSIIYSSLKVGYEKQDYDSVNGRDEFRFTNEYSTGVTLTDNVFELKSPYRADACGFELLTQKRGEDTTDSSNDNDTFFVCSQMSENGSRYELVRDGYTISGVLTPDSMFNVMYSPRFMIEANKRFIGVFAKTLLFSSSEGNADIVINGVVENADIDINGGLFTVGEFDFITNDDTLPPDMCGLVRCIFDNDVYFGYVKEVGCKYGQYDGMNYKLFVNSIQ
;
A
#
# COMPACT_ATOMS: atom_id res chain seq x y z
N ARG A 1 14.37 -26.09 -39.65
CA ARG A 1 14.88 -26.61 -38.36
C ARG A 1 14.48 -25.68 -37.23
N LEU A 2 14.06 -26.26 -36.15
CA LEU A 2 13.85 -25.54 -34.89
C LEU A 2 15.05 -25.80 -34.00
N TYR A 3 15.59 -24.75 -33.43
CA TYR A 3 16.66 -24.81 -32.45
C TYR A 3 16.19 -24.19 -31.17
N ILE A 4 16.48 -24.84 -30.05
CA ILE A 4 16.32 -24.29 -28.72
C ILE A 4 17.71 -24.26 -28.07
N TRP A 5 18.09 -23.09 -27.60
CA TRP A 5 19.40 -22.82 -27.06
C TRP A 5 19.31 -22.38 -25.61
N ARG A 6 20.25 -22.84 -24.82
CA ARG A 6 20.49 -22.37 -23.46
C ARG A 6 21.78 -21.58 -23.45
N LYS A 7 21.75 -20.36 -22.87
CA LYS A 7 22.91 -19.48 -22.88
C LYS A 7 23.14 -18.85 -21.51
N LYS A 8 24.35 -18.98 -20.97
CA LYS A 8 24.90 -18.20 -19.86
C LYS A 8 26.15 -17.45 -20.28
N ARG A 9 27.19 -18.15 -20.69
CA ARG A 9 28.42 -17.59 -21.29
C ARG A 9 28.63 -18.05 -22.72
N ALA A 10 28.21 -19.27 -23.03
CA ALA A 10 28.22 -19.85 -24.36
C ALA A 10 26.86 -20.45 -24.67
N SER A 11 26.44 -20.41 -25.95
CA SER A 11 25.20 -21.02 -26.38
C SER A 11 25.36 -22.53 -26.46
N VAL A 12 24.45 -23.27 -25.85
CA VAL A 12 24.36 -24.72 -25.92
C VAL A 12 23.04 -25.09 -26.53
N SER A 13 23.05 -25.86 -27.64
CA SER A 13 21.83 -26.37 -28.24
C SER A 13 21.26 -27.46 -27.33
N VAL A 14 20.04 -27.27 -26.86
CA VAL A 14 19.31 -28.26 -26.06
C VAL A 14 18.29 -29.03 -26.90
N PHE A 15 17.95 -28.49 -28.06
CA PHE A 15 17.10 -29.16 -29.04
C PHE A 15 17.49 -28.75 -30.47
N ASN A 16 17.48 -29.69 -31.41
CA ASN A 16 17.73 -29.47 -32.83
C ASN A 16 16.83 -30.44 -33.63
N GLY A 17 15.66 -29.98 -34.01
CA GLY A 17 14.69 -30.74 -34.78
C GLY A 17 14.69 -30.37 -36.26
N LEU A 18 14.67 -31.34 -37.14
CA LEU A 18 14.48 -31.16 -38.56
C LEU A 18 13.05 -31.58 -38.93
N PHE A 19 12.29 -30.63 -39.43
CA PHE A 19 10.91 -30.85 -39.86
C PHE A 19 10.81 -30.65 -41.38
N TYR A 20 10.03 -31.48 -42.01
CA TYR A 20 9.75 -31.40 -43.45
C TYR A 20 8.33 -30.91 -43.67
N PRO A 21 8.10 -30.04 -44.65
CA PRO A 21 6.76 -29.61 -44.96
C PRO A 21 5.94 -30.77 -45.52
N ASP A 22 4.69 -30.84 -45.13
CA ASP A 22 3.67 -31.65 -45.76
C ASP A 22 2.81 -30.72 -46.65
N GLY A 23 3.14 -30.69 -47.93
CA GLY A 23 2.57 -29.71 -48.85
C GLY A 23 3.14 -28.30 -48.64
N THR A 24 2.27 -27.33 -48.30
CA THR A 24 2.62 -25.92 -48.08
C THR A 24 2.79 -25.53 -46.63
N SER A 25 2.47 -26.40 -45.70
CA SER A 25 2.52 -26.11 -44.26
C SER A 25 3.57 -26.95 -43.53
N ILE A 26 4.13 -26.40 -42.47
CA ILE A 26 5.01 -27.10 -41.56
C ILE A 26 4.35 -27.03 -40.19
N VAL A 27 4.02 -28.17 -39.63
CA VAL A 27 3.44 -28.28 -38.29
C VAL A 27 4.53 -28.77 -37.32
N PHE A 28 4.66 -28.07 -36.20
CA PHE A 28 5.49 -28.51 -35.07
C PHE A 28 4.56 -28.85 -33.93
N ASP A 29 4.69 -30.02 -33.37
CA ASP A 29 4.12 -30.39 -32.11
C ASP A 29 5.28 -30.93 -31.27
N LEU A 30 5.80 -30.08 -30.39
CA LEU A 30 6.98 -30.37 -29.59
C LEU A 30 6.62 -30.22 -28.11
N ASN A 31 6.75 -31.30 -27.38
CA ASN A 31 6.60 -31.32 -25.92
C ASN A 31 7.88 -31.90 -25.31
N GLU A 32 8.78 -31.00 -24.93
CA GLU A 32 10.11 -31.36 -24.45
C GLU A 32 10.39 -30.69 -23.11
N THR A 33 11.16 -31.37 -22.26
CA THR A 33 11.58 -30.85 -20.94
C THR A 33 13.06 -30.53 -20.97
N PHE A 34 13.41 -29.32 -20.57
CA PHE A 34 14.79 -28.83 -20.50
C PHE A 34 15.15 -28.41 -19.08
N SER A 35 16.36 -28.75 -18.65
CA SER A 35 16.93 -28.22 -17.41
C SER A 35 17.60 -26.88 -17.69
N ILE A 36 17.19 -25.84 -16.96
CA ILE A 36 17.74 -24.49 -17.07
C ILE A 36 18.30 -24.12 -15.69
N ALA A 37 19.55 -23.69 -15.65
CA ALA A 37 20.16 -23.20 -14.41
C ALA A 37 19.88 -21.71 -14.20
N ALA A 38 19.98 -21.25 -12.97
CA ALA A 38 19.81 -19.83 -12.65
C ALA A 38 20.75 -18.93 -13.48
N GLY A 39 20.21 -17.88 -14.07
CA GLY A 39 20.92 -16.94 -14.95
C GLY A 39 21.17 -17.47 -16.37
N GLU A 40 20.57 -18.58 -16.76
CA GLU A 40 20.55 -19.02 -18.17
C GLU A 40 19.31 -18.49 -18.89
N ILE A 41 19.48 -18.17 -20.16
CA ILE A 41 18.40 -17.70 -21.04
C ILE A 41 18.06 -18.81 -22.04
N LEU A 42 16.78 -19.13 -22.13
CA LEU A 42 16.24 -19.99 -23.20
C LEU A 42 15.94 -19.15 -24.42
N HIS A 43 16.43 -19.56 -25.57
CA HIS A 43 16.22 -18.90 -26.84
C HIS A 43 15.74 -19.91 -27.87
N CYS A 44 14.65 -19.58 -28.58
CA CYS A 44 14.12 -20.36 -29.67
C CYS A 44 14.43 -19.67 -31.02
N SER A 45 14.88 -20.42 -31.99
CA SER A 45 15.13 -19.92 -33.36
C SER A 45 14.67 -20.92 -34.41
N PHE A 46 14.13 -20.39 -35.50
CA PHE A 46 13.73 -21.16 -36.67
C PHE A 46 14.70 -20.85 -37.79
N ILE A 47 15.23 -21.91 -38.41
CA ILE A 47 16.03 -21.80 -39.64
C ILE A 47 15.28 -22.54 -40.73
N ILE A 48 14.92 -21.81 -41.77
CA ILE A 48 14.30 -22.37 -42.97
C ILE A 48 15.35 -22.36 -44.07
N SER A 49 15.71 -23.54 -44.57
CA SER A 49 16.66 -23.70 -45.66
C SER A 49 16.02 -24.45 -46.80
N ARG A 50 16.27 -24.02 -48.00
CA ARG A 50 15.86 -24.66 -49.23
C ARG A 50 16.87 -25.74 -49.65
N ALA A 51 16.42 -26.88 -50.05
CA ALA A 51 17.30 -28.01 -50.35
C ALA A 51 17.89 -27.97 -51.77
N GLU A 52 17.40 -27.13 -52.68
CA GLU A 52 17.89 -27.08 -54.08
C GLU A 52 18.23 -25.67 -54.54
N GLN A 53 19.36 -25.55 -55.26
CA GLN A 53 19.93 -24.33 -55.83
C GLN A 53 19.33 -23.97 -57.19
N SER A 54 18.06 -24.12 -57.44
CA SER A 54 17.47 -23.76 -58.74
C SER A 54 16.60 -22.51 -58.59
N ASN A 55 17.04 -21.41 -59.21
CA ASN A 55 16.43 -20.11 -59.38
C ASN A 55 16.44 -19.18 -58.15
N LEU A 56 17.36 -18.22 -58.22
CA LEU A 56 17.60 -17.18 -57.22
C LEU A 56 16.47 -16.12 -57.06
N ASP A 57 15.43 -16.17 -57.91
CA ASP A 57 14.38 -15.13 -57.97
C ASP A 57 13.04 -15.51 -57.31
N SER A 58 12.92 -16.68 -56.70
CA SER A 58 11.66 -17.04 -56.02
C SER A 58 11.61 -16.52 -54.58
N LYS A 59 10.82 -15.49 -54.37
CA LYS A 59 10.45 -15.01 -53.01
C LYS A 59 9.46 -15.97 -52.39
N GLY A 60 9.76 -16.49 -51.21
CA GLY A 60 8.83 -17.23 -50.36
C GLY A 60 8.28 -16.34 -49.29
N THR A 61 7.00 -16.36 -49.05
CA THR A 61 6.33 -15.75 -47.91
C THR A 61 6.12 -16.82 -46.87
N ILE A 62 6.44 -16.50 -45.60
CA ILE A 62 6.18 -17.36 -44.47
C ILE A 62 5.12 -16.67 -43.61
N GLU A 63 4.00 -17.33 -43.46
CA GLU A 63 2.94 -16.90 -42.57
C GLU A 63 2.92 -17.80 -41.34
N VAL A 64 2.85 -17.20 -40.15
CA VAL A 64 2.67 -17.93 -38.90
C VAL A 64 1.17 -18.00 -38.67
N ASP A 65 0.64 -19.20 -38.54
CA ASP A 65 -0.77 -19.40 -38.24
C ASP A 65 -1.13 -18.80 -36.90
N SER A 66 -2.30 -18.18 -36.83
CA SER A 66 -2.76 -17.50 -35.59
C SER A 66 -3.01 -18.47 -34.43
N SER A 67 -3.11 -19.77 -34.68
CA SER A 67 -3.19 -20.81 -33.67
C SER A 67 -1.80 -21.24 -33.12
N SER A 68 -0.72 -20.79 -33.77
CA SER A 68 0.65 -21.11 -33.33
C SER A 68 0.92 -20.49 -31.96
N ARG A 69 1.42 -21.30 -31.03
CA ARG A 69 1.76 -20.84 -29.70
C ARG A 69 3.03 -21.51 -29.20
N ILE A 70 3.76 -20.83 -28.37
CA ILE A 70 4.84 -21.39 -27.56
C ILE A 70 4.36 -21.28 -26.11
N GLU A 71 4.22 -22.42 -25.47
CA GLU A 71 3.86 -22.51 -24.07
C GLU A 71 5.07 -23.04 -23.28
N LEU A 72 5.47 -22.33 -22.25
CA LEU A 72 6.54 -22.71 -21.35
C LEU A 72 5.95 -22.96 -19.98
N THR A 73 5.98 -24.22 -19.55
CA THR A 73 5.62 -24.60 -18.19
C THR A 73 6.89 -24.89 -17.43
N PHE A 74 7.11 -24.21 -16.33
CA PHE A 74 8.28 -24.43 -15.49
C PHE A 74 7.90 -24.53 -14.01
N ASN A 75 8.51 -25.47 -13.33
CA ASN A 75 8.44 -25.52 -11.88
C ASN A 75 9.63 -24.75 -11.32
N SER A 76 9.37 -23.57 -10.82
CA SER A 76 10.35 -22.83 -10.04
C SER A 76 10.43 -23.49 -8.65
N ARG A 77 11.44 -24.32 -8.43
CA ARG A 77 11.82 -24.74 -7.08
C ARG A 77 12.92 -23.81 -6.58
N SER A 78 12.54 -22.66 -6.08
CA SER A 78 13.38 -21.99 -5.11
C SER A 78 13.22 -22.75 -3.78
N ILE A 79 14.31 -23.17 -3.18
CA ILE A 79 14.29 -23.59 -1.78
C ILE A 79 13.78 -22.36 -1.02
N PRO A 80 12.68 -22.48 -0.24
CA PRO A 80 12.19 -21.35 0.55
C PRO A 80 13.32 -20.86 1.45
N GLU A 81 13.65 -19.59 1.33
CA GLU A 81 14.67 -18.98 2.15
C GLU A 81 14.01 -18.20 3.29
N MET A 82 14.64 -18.27 4.45
CA MET A 82 14.22 -17.54 5.63
C MET A 82 14.73 -16.10 5.51
N ILE A 83 13.85 -15.15 5.77
CA ILE A 83 14.16 -13.72 5.79
C ILE A 83 13.75 -13.19 7.17
N ASP A 84 14.65 -12.44 7.80
CA ASP A 84 14.39 -11.83 9.10
C ASP A 84 13.36 -10.72 8.96
N VAL A 85 12.37 -10.74 9.85
CA VAL A 85 11.26 -9.81 9.88
C VAL A 85 11.03 -9.28 11.30
N ILE A 86 10.34 -8.15 11.42
CA ILE A 86 9.95 -7.57 12.71
C ILE A 86 8.45 -7.26 12.71
N SER A 87 7.78 -7.56 13.82
CA SER A 87 6.39 -7.16 13.99
C SER A 87 6.25 -5.65 14.22
N PRO A 88 5.13 -5.01 13.80
CA PRO A 88 4.87 -3.59 14.07
C PRO A 88 4.98 -3.24 15.54
N GLN A 89 4.44 -4.07 16.44
CA GLN A 89 4.50 -3.87 17.88
C GLN A 89 5.95 -3.85 18.40
N THR A 90 6.78 -4.77 17.93
CA THR A 90 8.19 -4.84 18.34
C THR A 90 8.97 -3.64 17.79
N LEU A 91 8.70 -3.22 16.57
CA LEU A 91 9.34 -2.04 15.97
C LEU A 91 8.96 -0.76 16.73
N LEU A 92 7.68 -0.57 17.05
CA LEU A 92 7.20 0.56 17.84
C LEU A 92 7.97 0.68 19.16
N ASN A 93 8.07 -0.42 19.90
CA ASN A 93 8.79 -0.42 21.18
C ASN A 93 10.29 -0.11 21.03
N LYS A 94 10.93 -0.59 19.95
CA LYS A 94 12.34 -0.24 19.66
C LYS A 94 12.51 1.24 19.31
N LEU A 95 11.58 1.81 18.55
CA LEU A 95 11.61 3.24 18.19
C LEU A 95 11.42 4.12 19.44
N LEU A 96 10.44 3.80 20.30
CA LEU A 96 10.18 4.55 21.53
C LEU A 96 11.35 4.44 22.52
N ASN A 97 11.95 3.27 22.66
CA ASN A 97 13.15 3.08 23.47
C ASN A 97 14.34 3.91 22.93
N SER A 98 14.50 4.01 21.63
CA SER A 98 15.53 4.85 21.00
C SER A 98 15.30 6.34 21.29
N ILE A 99 14.05 6.81 21.24
CA ILE A 99 13.68 8.19 21.57
C ILE A 99 13.98 8.51 23.04
N ASN A 100 13.78 7.54 23.92
CA ASN A 100 14.01 7.68 25.36
C ASN A 100 15.47 7.33 25.79
N GLU A 101 16.43 7.49 24.89
CA GLU A 101 17.86 7.24 25.12
C GLU A 101 18.18 5.84 25.70
N GLY A 102 17.40 4.84 25.35
CA GLY A 102 17.55 3.47 25.83
C GLY A 102 17.05 3.26 27.26
N LYS A 103 16.32 4.22 27.84
CA LYS A 103 15.69 4.07 29.16
C LYS A 103 14.29 3.50 28.99
N ASP A 104 13.93 2.52 29.81
CA ASP A 104 12.56 2.06 29.94
C ASP A 104 11.68 3.17 30.52
N GLY A 105 10.44 3.28 30.08
CA GLY A 105 9.50 4.25 30.63
C GLY A 105 8.42 4.70 29.67
N ILE A 106 8.65 4.63 28.35
CA ILE A 106 7.62 4.89 27.35
C ILE A 106 7.17 3.54 26.79
N ILE A 107 5.87 3.26 26.87
CA ILE A 107 5.28 2.01 26.44
C ILE A 107 4.54 2.25 25.12
N GLY A 108 4.88 1.48 24.09
CA GLY A 108 4.16 1.44 22.83
C GLY A 108 3.11 0.34 22.84
N GLU A 109 1.94 0.64 22.31
CA GLU A 109 0.84 -0.32 22.14
C GLU A 109 0.15 -0.09 20.80
N ILE A 110 -0.25 -1.16 20.14
CA ILE A 110 -1.08 -1.12 18.92
C ILE A 110 -2.38 -1.84 19.24
N GLU A 111 -3.51 -1.14 19.09
CA GLU A 111 -4.84 -1.71 19.27
C GLU A 111 -5.18 -2.59 18.06
N LEU A 112 -5.00 -3.90 18.19
CA LEU A 112 -5.26 -4.87 17.13
C LEU A 112 -6.76 -5.19 16.98
N GLY A 113 -7.12 -5.85 15.88
CA GLY A 113 -8.46 -6.37 15.62
C GLY A 113 -9.38 -5.43 14.82
N SER A 114 -8.98 -4.19 14.54
CA SER A 114 -9.76 -3.27 13.71
C SER A 114 -9.39 -3.36 12.23
N ASP A 115 -8.18 -3.80 11.91
CA ASP A 115 -7.73 -4.09 10.56
C ASP A 115 -6.92 -5.39 10.52
N THR A 116 -7.52 -6.43 9.92
CA THR A 116 -6.89 -7.75 9.82
C THR A 116 -5.61 -7.76 8.97
N ARG A 117 -5.41 -6.76 8.12
CA ARG A 117 -4.18 -6.58 7.34
C ARG A 117 -3.03 -6.19 8.27
N LEU A 118 -3.26 -5.26 9.19
CA LEU A 118 -2.28 -4.85 10.19
C LEU A 118 -1.91 -6.00 11.13
N ASP A 119 -2.91 -6.76 11.58
CA ASP A 119 -2.72 -7.91 12.49
C ASP A 119 -1.78 -8.96 11.90
N ARG A 120 -1.69 -9.02 10.57
CA ARG A 120 -0.90 -9.98 9.79
C ARG A 120 0.32 -9.36 9.11
N SER A 121 0.57 -8.07 9.30
CA SER A 121 1.69 -7.36 8.69
C SER A 121 3.00 -7.64 9.42
N LEU A 122 4.05 -7.90 8.65
CA LEU A 122 5.42 -7.94 9.13
C LEU A 122 6.29 -6.98 8.31
N ILE A 123 7.22 -6.33 8.98
CA ILE A 123 8.12 -5.34 8.39
C ILE A 123 9.46 -6.00 8.08
N VAL A 124 10.03 -5.66 6.94
CA VAL A 124 11.23 -6.29 6.40
C VAL A 124 12.22 -5.22 5.93
N ALA A 125 13.48 -5.34 6.31
CA ALA A 125 14.53 -4.49 5.78
C ALA A 125 15.01 -4.97 4.40
N ALA A 126 15.34 -4.05 3.49
CA ALA A 126 15.96 -4.40 2.21
C ALA A 126 17.25 -5.22 2.38
N GLU A 127 18.04 -4.93 3.42
CA GLU A 127 19.22 -5.71 3.77
C GLU A 127 18.88 -7.16 4.20
N SER A 128 17.74 -7.36 4.90
CA SER A 128 17.27 -8.71 5.26
C SER A 128 16.85 -9.50 4.02
N ILE A 129 16.19 -8.86 3.04
CA ILE A 129 15.81 -9.49 1.77
C ILE A 129 17.06 -9.95 1.01
N ARG A 130 18.12 -9.16 1.03
CA ARG A 130 19.42 -9.49 0.44
C ARG A 130 20.26 -10.46 1.27
N ASN A 131 19.75 -10.88 2.44
CA ASN A 131 20.43 -11.81 3.35
C ASN A 131 21.80 -11.30 3.83
N LEU A 132 21.91 -10.01 4.12
CA LEU A 132 23.14 -9.46 4.65
C LEU A 132 23.32 -9.81 6.13
N PRO A 133 24.54 -10.07 6.60
CA PRO A 133 24.80 -10.28 8.01
C PRO A 133 24.59 -8.97 8.77
N ASN A 134 23.88 -9.03 9.91
CA ASN A 134 23.53 -7.89 10.74
C ASN A 134 22.67 -6.82 10.02
N ALA A 135 21.73 -7.28 9.19
CA ALA A 135 20.82 -6.45 8.44
C ALA A 135 20.17 -5.36 9.33
N LYS A 136 20.14 -4.14 8.83
CA LYS A 136 19.61 -2.98 9.53
C LYS A 136 18.31 -2.52 8.89
N LEU A 137 17.39 -2.05 9.73
CA LEU A 137 16.15 -1.41 9.31
C LEU A 137 16.32 0.12 9.44
N TYR A 138 16.24 0.82 8.31
CA TYR A 138 16.40 2.29 8.27
C TYR A 138 15.03 2.97 8.34
N THR A 139 14.62 3.28 9.56
CA THR A 139 13.33 3.91 9.81
C THR A 139 13.37 4.89 10.97
N SER A 140 12.27 5.62 11.15
CA SER A 140 12.05 6.56 12.26
C SER A 140 10.63 6.41 12.79
N PHE A 141 10.34 7.01 13.95
CA PHE A 141 8.98 7.04 14.50
C PHE A 141 8.01 7.73 13.53
N SER A 142 8.41 8.85 12.90
CA SER A 142 7.57 9.55 11.93
C SER A 142 7.24 8.67 10.73
N LYS A 143 8.23 7.96 10.14
CA LYS A 143 7.95 7.03 9.04
C LYS A 143 7.03 5.88 9.47
N PHE A 144 7.17 5.39 10.69
CA PHE A 144 6.29 4.37 11.22
C PHE A 144 4.86 4.90 11.40
N GLU A 145 4.71 6.11 11.94
CA GLU A 145 3.43 6.78 12.10
C GLU A 145 2.75 7.03 10.74
N ASP A 146 3.49 7.57 9.76
CA ASP A 146 3.00 7.82 8.42
C ASP A 146 2.53 6.53 7.74
N TRP A 147 3.27 5.43 7.89
CA TRP A 147 2.87 4.12 7.39
C TRP A 147 1.59 3.60 8.07
N MET A 148 1.50 3.66 9.40
CA MET A 148 0.32 3.24 10.15
C MET A 148 -0.91 4.05 9.77
N CYS A 149 -0.73 5.34 9.58
CA CYS A 149 -1.79 6.27 9.20
C CYS A 149 -2.24 6.04 7.74
N ALA A 150 -1.30 6.00 6.82
CA ALA A 150 -1.61 5.89 5.40
C ALA A 150 -2.22 4.53 5.07
N GLU A 151 -1.61 3.45 5.52
CA GLU A 151 -2.00 2.09 5.16
C GLU A 151 -3.25 1.60 5.88
N PHE A 152 -3.37 1.92 7.19
CA PHE A 152 -4.37 1.30 8.05
C PHE A 152 -5.32 2.30 8.73
N GLY A 153 -5.08 3.61 8.60
CA GLY A 153 -5.91 4.63 9.27
C GLY A 153 -5.70 4.72 10.77
N TYR A 154 -4.55 4.27 11.29
CA TYR A 154 -4.20 4.35 12.69
C TYR A 154 -3.47 5.65 13.02
N VAL A 155 -3.75 6.19 14.18
CA VAL A 155 -3.10 7.40 14.71
C VAL A 155 -2.61 7.19 16.13
N PRO A 156 -1.48 7.81 16.54
CA PRO A 156 -1.01 7.71 17.90
C PRO A 156 -1.85 8.55 18.85
N VAL A 157 -2.18 7.98 19.98
CA VAL A 157 -2.80 8.64 21.14
C VAL A 157 -1.81 8.56 22.30
N ILE A 158 -1.48 9.70 22.88
CA ILE A 158 -0.53 9.78 24.00
C ILE A 158 -1.31 9.83 25.31
N GLU A 159 -1.12 8.83 26.16
CA GLU A 159 -1.74 8.71 27.46
C GLU A 159 -0.64 8.54 28.52
N ALA A 160 -0.31 9.62 29.23
CA ALA A 160 0.78 9.66 30.19
C ALA A 160 2.14 9.20 29.58
N ASN A 161 2.63 8.01 29.96
CA ASN A 161 3.85 7.41 29.41
C ASN A 161 3.58 6.33 28.34
N ARG A 162 2.38 6.29 27.77
CA ARG A 162 1.98 5.31 26.74
C ARG A 162 1.72 6.01 25.43
N VAL A 163 2.17 5.40 24.33
CA VAL A 163 1.84 5.78 22.96
C VAL A 163 1.04 4.64 22.38
N ILE A 164 -0.25 4.87 22.18
CA ILE A 164 -1.20 3.84 21.72
C ILE A 164 -1.65 4.18 20.31
N PHE A 165 -1.37 3.31 19.34
CA PHE A 165 -1.91 3.44 18.00
C PHE A 165 -3.33 2.89 17.99
N LYS A 166 -4.30 3.77 17.72
CA LYS A 166 -5.74 3.44 17.63
C LYS A 166 -6.25 3.73 16.22
N HIS A 167 -7.14 2.88 15.73
CA HIS A 167 -7.82 3.13 14.45
C HIS A 167 -8.75 4.35 14.60
N ARG A 168 -8.69 5.30 13.67
CA ARG A 168 -9.47 6.56 13.73
C ARG A 168 -10.97 6.33 13.96
N ASN A 169 -11.54 5.31 13.32
CA ASN A 169 -12.96 5.01 13.46
C ASN A 169 -13.36 4.58 14.87
N ASN A 170 -12.43 3.99 15.63
CA ASN A 170 -12.67 3.59 17.02
C ASN A 170 -12.44 4.76 17.98
N LEU A 171 -11.56 5.68 17.59
CA LEU A 171 -11.25 6.85 18.40
C LEU A 171 -12.48 7.76 18.55
N TYR A 172 -13.23 7.97 17.47
CA TYR A 172 -14.41 8.83 17.46
C TYR A 172 -15.70 8.01 17.69
N SER A 173 -16.11 7.94 18.95
CA SER A 173 -17.17 7.02 19.39
C SER A 173 -18.59 7.38 18.94
N GLY A 174 -18.83 8.60 18.48
CA GLY A 174 -20.18 9.09 18.14
C GLY A 174 -21.14 9.23 19.35
N ARG A 175 -20.65 9.02 20.56
CA ARG A 175 -21.44 9.15 21.81
C ARG A 175 -21.26 10.52 22.40
N VAL A 176 -22.34 11.15 22.87
CA VAL A 176 -22.26 12.39 23.66
C VAL A 176 -21.64 12.08 25.02
N THR A 177 -20.50 12.69 25.27
CA THR A 177 -19.75 12.54 26.53
C THR A 177 -19.81 13.78 27.39
N LYS A 178 -20.16 14.93 26.80
CA LYS A 178 -20.34 16.19 27.48
C LYS A 178 -21.56 16.92 26.91
N ASP A 179 -22.45 17.38 27.77
CA ASP A 179 -23.57 18.25 27.40
C ASP A 179 -23.37 19.61 28.10
N ILE A 180 -23.15 20.63 27.29
CA ILE A 180 -22.99 22.03 27.73
C ILE A 180 -24.35 22.76 27.78
N GLY A 181 -25.34 22.22 27.04
CA GLY A 181 -26.64 22.89 26.90
C GLY A 181 -26.53 24.24 26.22
N ASP A 182 -27.22 25.23 26.77
CA ASP A 182 -27.24 26.65 26.31
C ASP A 182 -26.24 27.56 27.06
N ASN A 183 -25.39 26.99 27.95
CA ASN A 183 -24.37 27.73 28.70
C ASN A 183 -23.16 28.04 27.82
N ILE A 184 -23.37 28.85 26.80
CA ILE A 184 -22.36 29.28 25.84
C ILE A 184 -22.32 30.77 25.67
N GLU A 185 -21.12 31.34 25.61
CA GLU A 185 -20.85 32.75 25.35
C GLU A 185 -19.98 32.93 24.11
N SER A 186 -20.14 34.05 23.40
CA SER A 186 -19.34 34.41 22.22
C SER A 186 -19.22 33.28 21.15
N PRO A 187 -20.36 32.66 20.76
CA PRO A 187 -20.31 31.59 19.78
C PRO A 187 -19.90 32.11 18.40
N SER A 188 -19.12 31.27 17.68
CA SER A 188 -18.68 31.57 16.32
C SER A 188 -18.65 30.29 15.52
N TYR A 189 -19.27 30.28 14.36
CA TYR A 189 -19.19 29.18 13.38
C TYR A 189 -18.31 29.59 12.21
N SER A 190 -17.37 28.77 11.83
CA SER A 190 -16.45 29.00 10.72
C SER A 190 -16.21 27.73 9.91
N VAL A 191 -15.68 27.88 8.73
CA VAL A 191 -15.24 26.76 7.89
C VAL A 191 -13.72 26.63 7.99
N ASN A 192 -13.24 25.44 8.34
CA ASN A 192 -11.82 25.16 8.37
C ASN A 192 -11.30 24.87 6.95
N SER A 193 -10.72 25.87 6.32
CA SER A 193 -10.17 25.73 4.97
C SER A 193 -8.94 24.82 4.90
N SER A 194 -8.23 24.58 6.03
CA SER A 194 -7.02 23.76 6.05
C SER A 194 -7.29 22.27 5.85
N ILE A 195 -8.54 21.82 6.07
CA ILE A 195 -8.96 20.43 5.86
C ILE A 195 -9.84 20.26 4.61
N ILE A 196 -9.86 21.26 3.75
CA ILE A 196 -10.50 21.18 2.42
C ILE A 196 -9.41 20.92 1.40
N TYR A 197 -9.56 19.84 0.64
CA TYR A 197 -8.58 19.39 -0.33
C TYR A 197 -9.21 19.28 -1.71
N SER A 198 -8.48 19.72 -2.74
CA SER A 198 -8.88 19.60 -4.14
C SER A 198 -8.52 18.23 -4.71
N SER A 199 -7.48 17.61 -4.18
CA SER A 199 -7.06 16.26 -4.61
C SER A 199 -6.55 15.40 -3.46
N LEU A 200 -6.56 14.11 -3.69
CA LEU A 200 -5.98 13.07 -2.84
C LEU A 200 -4.87 12.36 -3.62
N LYS A 201 -3.69 12.28 -3.04
CA LYS A 201 -2.60 11.41 -3.51
C LYS A 201 -2.46 10.23 -2.58
N VAL A 202 -2.53 9.01 -3.12
CA VAL A 202 -2.54 7.79 -2.34
C VAL A 202 -1.63 6.73 -2.96
N GLY A 203 -0.95 5.97 -2.13
CA GLY A 203 -0.10 4.86 -2.55
C GLY A 203 1.34 4.99 -2.09
N TYR A 204 2.26 4.76 -2.99
CA TYR A 204 3.69 4.62 -2.72
C TYR A 204 4.48 5.55 -3.62
N GLU A 205 5.74 5.82 -3.26
CA GLU A 205 6.63 6.54 -4.15
C GLU A 205 6.91 5.72 -5.40
N LYS A 206 6.95 6.41 -6.54
CA LYS A 206 7.25 5.80 -7.83
C LYS A 206 8.63 5.15 -7.82
N GLN A 207 8.69 3.91 -8.30
CA GLN A 207 9.92 3.18 -8.53
C GLN A 207 9.97 2.71 -9.98
N ASP A 208 11.09 2.92 -10.64
CA ASP A 208 11.32 2.47 -12.00
C ASP A 208 12.31 1.29 -11.99
N TYR A 209 11.87 0.17 -12.54
CA TYR A 209 12.68 -1.05 -12.68
C TYR A 209 12.86 -1.37 -14.13
N ASP A 210 14.08 -1.28 -14.63
CA ASP A 210 14.42 -1.49 -16.04
C ASP A 210 13.93 -2.83 -16.61
N SER A 211 13.93 -3.87 -15.79
CA SER A 211 13.60 -5.24 -16.22
C SER A 211 12.16 -5.66 -15.99
N VAL A 212 11.36 -4.90 -15.25
CA VAL A 212 10.03 -5.33 -14.78
C VAL A 212 8.98 -4.23 -14.82
N ASN A 213 9.21 -3.18 -15.59
CA ASN A 213 8.27 -2.11 -15.79
C ASN A 213 6.90 -2.64 -16.26
N GLY A 214 5.83 -2.16 -15.62
CA GLY A 214 4.45 -2.56 -15.90
C GLY A 214 4.01 -3.87 -15.26
N ARG A 215 4.82 -4.49 -14.41
CA ARG A 215 4.46 -5.74 -13.71
C ARG A 215 3.94 -5.56 -12.31
N ASP A 216 4.36 -4.52 -11.65
CA ASP A 216 3.96 -4.23 -10.28
C ASP A 216 3.36 -2.86 -10.16
N GLU A 217 2.38 -2.78 -9.38
CA GLU A 217 1.40 -1.74 -9.33
C GLU A 217 1.42 -0.96 -8.03
N PHE A 218 2.13 -1.45 -7.00
CA PHE A 218 2.23 -0.78 -5.71
C PHE A 218 3.55 -0.01 -5.57
N ARG A 219 3.98 0.56 -6.68
CA ARG A 219 5.16 1.43 -6.83
C ARG A 219 4.82 2.81 -7.38
N PHE A 220 3.52 3.14 -7.40
CA PHE A 220 3.04 4.42 -7.90
C PHE A 220 2.21 5.14 -6.86
N THR A 221 2.02 6.43 -7.10
CA THR A 221 1.04 7.24 -6.39
C THR A 221 -0.15 7.46 -7.31
N ASN A 222 -1.32 7.02 -6.89
CA ASN A 222 -2.57 7.34 -7.56
C ASN A 222 -3.06 8.71 -7.12
N GLU A 223 -3.66 9.46 -8.03
CA GLU A 223 -4.25 10.76 -7.76
C GLU A 223 -5.75 10.75 -8.07
N TYR A 224 -6.52 11.34 -7.17
CA TYR A 224 -7.96 11.51 -7.28
C TYR A 224 -8.33 12.96 -7.06
N SER A 225 -9.23 13.48 -7.90
CA SER A 225 -9.87 14.79 -7.69
C SER A 225 -11.06 14.62 -6.74
N THR A 226 -11.23 15.58 -5.82
CA THR A 226 -12.40 15.66 -4.94
C THR A 226 -13.56 16.47 -5.56
N GLY A 227 -13.33 17.08 -6.72
CA GLY A 227 -14.27 18.03 -7.34
C GLY A 227 -14.27 19.43 -6.71
N VAL A 228 -13.47 19.65 -5.68
CA VAL A 228 -13.32 20.98 -5.05
C VAL A 228 -12.31 21.81 -5.84
N THR A 229 -12.72 23.03 -6.21
CA THR A 229 -11.90 23.98 -7.00
C THR A 229 -11.54 25.25 -6.23
N LEU A 230 -11.93 25.34 -4.96
CA LEU A 230 -11.73 26.52 -4.11
C LEU A 230 -10.33 26.59 -3.48
N THR A 231 -9.56 25.53 -3.58
CA THR A 231 -8.23 25.40 -2.98
C THR A 231 -7.37 24.49 -3.84
N ASP A 232 -6.05 24.63 -3.74
CA ASP A 232 -5.05 23.74 -4.36
C ASP A 232 -4.46 22.78 -3.32
N ASN A 233 -5.04 22.67 -2.13
CA ASN A 233 -4.55 21.76 -1.11
C ASN A 233 -4.66 20.30 -1.58
N VAL A 234 -3.62 19.53 -1.33
CA VAL A 234 -3.52 18.10 -1.63
C VAL A 234 -3.50 17.32 -0.33
N PHE A 235 -4.36 16.34 -0.19
CA PHE A 235 -4.24 15.38 0.89
C PHE A 235 -3.31 14.25 0.46
N GLU A 236 -2.18 14.08 1.16
CA GLU A 236 -1.21 13.03 0.86
C GLU A 236 -1.39 11.85 1.80
N LEU A 237 -1.71 10.70 1.22
CA LEU A 237 -1.86 9.42 1.89
C LEU A 237 -0.83 8.45 1.30
N LYS A 238 0.44 8.75 1.53
CA LYS A 238 1.57 7.98 1.01
C LYS A 238 2.24 7.16 2.09
N SER A 239 2.45 5.90 1.82
CA SER A 239 3.22 5.03 2.70
C SER A 239 4.72 5.20 2.44
N PRO A 240 5.53 5.50 3.48
CA PRO A 240 6.99 5.49 3.35
C PRO A 240 7.59 4.08 3.35
N TYR A 241 6.81 3.05 3.71
CA TYR A 241 7.19 1.66 3.57
C TYR A 241 6.56 1.09 2.31
N ARG A 242 7.20 0.09 1.72
CA ARG A 242 6.87 -0.44 0.40
C ARG A 242 6.15 -1.78 0.49
N ALA A 243 5.01 -1.87 -0.20
CA ALA A 243 4.30 -3.13 -0.45
C ALA A 243 4.68 -3.77 -1.79
N ASP A 244 5.61 -3.19 -2.50
CA ASP A 244 6.07 -3.53 -3.84
C ASP A 244 6.66 -4.95 -3.90
N ALA A 245 5.89 -5.90 -4.39
CA ALA A 245 6.29 -7.31 -4.53
C ALA A 245 7.44 -7.46 -5.53
N CYS A 246 7.46 -6.67 -6.59
CA CYS A 246 8.47 -6.69 -7.61
C CYS A 246 9.83 -6.23 -7.09
N GLY A 247 9.86 -5.13 -6.34
CA GLY A 247 11.07 -4.66 -5.66
C GLY A 247 11.59 -5.66 -4.66
N PHE A 248 10.70 -6.32 -3.93
CA PHE A 248 11.07 -7.41 -3.02
C PHE A 248 11.75 -8.57 -3.77
N GLU A 249 11.17 -9.01 -4.91
CA GLU A 249 11.75 -10.08 -5.73
C GLU A 249 13.11 -9.67 -6.32
N LEU A 250 13.27 -8.43 -6.79
CA LEU A 250 14.55 -7.93 -7.31
C LEU A 250 15.65 -7.95 -6.25
N LEU A 251 15.34 -7.52 -5.02
CA LEU A 251 16.30 -7.59 -3.91
C LEU A 251 16.64 -9.04 -3.53
N THR A 252 15.67 -9.96 -3.64
CA THR A 252 15.92 -11.38 -3.44
C THR A 252 16.92 -11.94 -4.46
N GLN A 253 16.93 -11.44 -5.71
CA GLN A 253 17.92 -11.83 -6.72
C GLN A 253 19.32 -11.29 -6.42
N LYS A 254 19.42 -10.26 -5.59
CA LYS A 254 20.66 -9.58 -5.20
C LYS A 254 21.22 -10.08 -3.85
N ARG A 255 20.91 -11.30 -3.48
CA ARG A 255 21.36 -11.90 -2.20
C ARG A 255 22.88 -11.90 -2.08
N GLY A 256 23.36 -11.44 -0.93
CA GLY A 256 24.77 -11.32 -0.61
C GLY A 256 25.50 -10.11 -1.24
N GLU A 257 24.76 -9.26 -1.96
CA GLU A 257 25.32 -8.00 -2.46
C GLU A 257 25.14 -6.88 -1.42
N ASP A 258 26.22 -6.25 -0.98
CA ASP A 258 26.20 -5.16 0.01
C ASP A 258 25.48 -3.93 -0.54
N THR A 259 25.63 -3.65 -1.82
CA THR A 259 24.95 -2.58 -2.55
C THR A 259 24.46 -3.08 -3.91
N THR A 260 23.32 -2.59 -4.35
CA THR A 260 22.72 -2.92 -5.65
C THR A 260 22.85 -1.78 -6.66
N ASP A 261 23.57 -0.70 -6.31
CA ASP A 261 23.65 0.56 -7.05
C ASP A 261 22.26 1.20 -7.31
N SER A 262 21.29 0.85 -6.48
CA SER A 262 19.92 1.39 -6.53
C SER A 262 19.60 2.19 -5.28
N SER A 263 18.64 3.10 -5.39
CA SER A 263 18.11 3.87 -4.25
C SER A 263 17.41 2.99 -3.21
N ASN A 264 17.15 1.72 -3.53
CA ASN A 264 16.30 0.82 -2.75
C ASN A 264 17.04 0.03 -1.66
N ASP A 265 18.36 0.19 -1.58
CA ASP A 265 19.23 -0.61 -0.68
C ASP A 265 18.87 -0.48 0.80
N ASN A 266 18.31 0.67 1.19
CA ASN A 266 17.95 0.98 2.56
C ASN A 266 16.43 1.05 2.79
N ASP A 267 15.63 0.64 1.82
CA ASP A 267 14.18 0.72 1.91
C ASP A 267 13.62 -0.25 2.95
N THR A 268 12.47 0.14 3.47
CA THR A 268 11.67 -0.68 4.37
C THR A 268 10.48 -1.23 3.60
N PHE A 269 10.33 -2.55 3.63
CA PHE A 269 9.20 -3.26 3.04
C PHE A 269 8.27 -3.80 4.12
N PHE A 270 7.07 -4.17 3.74
CA PHE A 270 6.16 -4.91 4.59
C PHE A 270 5.37 -5.94 3.78
N VAL A 271 4.98 -7.00 4.45
CA VAL A 271 4.33 -8.15 3.84
C VAL A 271 3.18 -8.65 4.70
N CYS A 272 2.15 -9.20 4.08
CA CYS A 272 1.10 -9.92 4.79
C CYS A 272 1.52 -11.36 5.01
N SER A 273 1.43 -11.83 6.24
CA SER A 273 1.89 -13.15 6.64
C SER A 273 0.88 -13.88 7.50
N GLN A 274 1.02 -15.18 7.55
CA GLN A 274 0.33 -16.04 8.49
C GLN A 274 1.30 -17.04 9.10
N MET A 275 1.03 -17.48 10.31
CA MET A 275 1.81 -18.52 10.94
C MET A 275 1.58 -19.86 10.19
N SER A 276 2.65 -20.58 9.89
CA SER A 276 2.57 -21.91 9.31
C SER A 276 1.80 -22.87 10.23
N GLU A 277 1.20 -23.92 9.68
CA GLU A 277 0.40 -24.89 10.44
C GLU A 277 1.14 -25.50 11.63
N ASN A 278 2.43 -25.69 11.52
CA ASN A 278 3.27 -26.23 12.60
C ASN A 278 3.78 -25.14 13.59
N GLY A 279 3.41 -23.88 13.41
CA GLY A 279 3.81 -22.77 14.27
C GLY A 279 5.29 -22.42 14.26
N SER A 280 6.07 -22.90 13.28
CA SER A 280 7.52 -22.75 13.28
C SER A 280 8.02 -21.50 12.54
N ARG A 281 7.23 -20.95 11.63
CA ARG A 281 7.61 -19.83 10.77
C ARG A 281 6.39 -19.06 10.28
N TYR A 282 6.61 -17.84 9.81
CA TYR A 282 5.62 -17.10 9.04
C TYR A 282 5.72 -17.45 7.55
N GLU A 283 4.58 -17.46 6.88
CA GLU A 283 4.46 -17.66 5.44
C GLU A 283 3.67 -16.50 4.83
N LEU A 284 4.05 -16.10 3.60
CA LEU A 284 3.34 -15.05 2.89
C LEU A 284 1.89 -15.47 2.59
N VAL A 285 0.97 -14.55 2.80
CA VAL A 285 -0.43 -14.74 2.39
C VAL A 285 -0.53 -14.44 0.91
N ARG A 286 -0.91 -15.46 0.13
CA ARG A 286 -1.06 -15.36 -1.33
C ARG A 286 -2.49 -15.57 -1.80
N ASP A 287 -3.33 -16.15 -0.96
CA ASP A 287 -4.68 -16.56 -1.29
C ASP A 287 -5.73 -15.47 -1.00
N GLY A 288 -6.91 -15.64 -1.59
CA GLY A 288 -8.11 -14.83 -1.29
C GLY A 288 -8.34 -13.67 -2.26
N TYR A 289 -7.48 -13.51 -3.28
CA TYR A 289 -7.63 -12.44 -4.27
C TYR A 289 -7.63 -12.99 -5.69
N THR A 290 -8.53 -12.47 -6.53
CA THR A 290 -8.50 -12.69 -7.98
C THR A 290 -7.96 -11.44 -8.65
N ILE A 291 -6.97 -11.61 -9.52
CA ILE A 291 -6.31 -10.53 -10.24
C ILE A 291 -6.44 -10.82 -11.73
N SER A 292 -6.73 -9.82 -12.54
CA SER A 292 -6.83 -9.97 -13.99
C SER A 292 -5.48 -9.86 -14.70
N GLY A 293 -5.43 -10.41 -15.90
CA GLY A 293 -4.30 -10.31 -16.81
C GLY A 293 -3.18 -11.30 -16.47
N VAL A 294 -1.94 -10.86 -16.65
CA VAL A 294 -0.73 -11.69 -16.43
C VAL A 294 -0.30 -11.73 -14.96
N LEU A 295 -0.95 -10.96 -14.11
CA LEU A 295 -0.66 -10.89 -12.69
C LEU A 295 -1.35 -12.04 -11.96
N THR A 296 -0.66 -12.62 -11.01
CA THR A 296 -1.19 -13.68 -10.14
C THR A 296 -0.83 -13.38 -8.69
N PRO A 297 -1.50 -14.00 -7.71
CA PRO A 297 -1.11 -13.87 -6.30
C PRO A 297 0.33 -14.31 -6.02
N ASP A 298 0.90 -15.17 -6.87
CA ASP A 298 2.32 -15.58 -6.76
C ASP A 298 3.29 -14.48 -7.17
N SER A 299 2.93 -13.66 -8.15
CA SER A 299 3.74 -12.52 -8.62
C SER A 299 3.42 -11.22 -7.88
N MET A 300 2.21 -11.10 -7.34
CA MET A 300 1.70 -9.93 -6.61
C MET A 300 1.19 -10.32 -5.22
N PHE A 301 2.07 -10.79 -4.36
CA PHE A 301 1.70 -11.35 -3.07
C PHE A 301 1.21 -10.32 -2.02
N ASN A 302 1.39 -9.03 -2.28
CA ASN A 302 0.96 -7.94 -1.39
C ASN A 302 -0.33 -7.23 -1.85
N VAL A 303 -1.21 -7.94 -2.54
CA VAL A 303 -2.47 -7.40 -3.14
C VAL A 303 -3.34 -6.63 -2.14
N MET A 304 -3.40 -7.09 -0.88
CA MET A 304 -4.17 -6.47 0.19
C MET A 304 -3.70 -5.07 0.60
N TYR A 305 -2.58 -4.61 0.05
CA TYR A 305 -2.03 -3.28 0.33
C TYR A 305 -2.13 -2.35 -0.88
N SER A 306 -3.09 -2.59 -1.78
CA SER A 306 -3.33 -1.68 -2.89
C SER A 306 -3.74 -0.29 -2.40
N PRO A 307 -3.49 0.78 -3.17
CA PRO A 307 -3.92 2.13 -2.83
C PRO A 307 -5.42 2.24 -2.52
N ARG A 308 -6.26 1.40 -3.14
CA ARG A 308 -7.69 1.36 -2.86
C ARG A 308 -7.99 0.91 -1.43
N PHE A 309 -7.25 -0.06 -0.91
CA PHE A 309 -7.41 -0.48 0.49
C PHE A 309 -6.95 0.60 1.47
N MET A 310 -5.95 1.41 1.11
CA MET A 310 -5.56 2.60 1.90
C MET A 310 -6.70 3.62 1.96
N ILE A 311 -7.39 3.87 0.85
CA ILE A 311 -8.57 4.74 0.81
C ILE A 311 -9.67 4.17 1.71
N GLU A 312 -9.98 2.88 1.61
CA GLU A 312 -11.01 2.24 2.43
C GLU A 312 -10.70 2.35 3.95
N ALA A 313 -9.45 2.16 4.35
CA ALA A 313 -9.02 2.32 5.76
C ALA A 313 -9.23 3.75 6.28
N ASN A 314 -9.07 4.75 5.41
CA ASN A 314 -9.18 6.17 5.74
C ASN A 314 -10.51 6.80 5.31
N LYS A 315 -11.47 6.02 4.81
CA LYS A 315 -12.67 6.49 4.11
C LYS A 315 -13.49 7.50 4.90
N ARG A 316 -13.69 7.28 6.20
CA ARG A 316 -14.45 8.19 7.04
C ARG A 316 -13.74 9.54 7.26
N PHE A 317 -12.42 9.55 7.29
CA PHE A 317 -11.67 10.80 7.36
C PHE A 317 -11.69 11.54 6.01
N ILE A 318 -11.52 10.82 4.90
CA ILE A 318 -11.66 11.38 3.55
C ILE A 318 -13.08 11.95 3.35
N GLY A 319 -14.09 11.31 3.90
CA GLY A 319 -15.48 11.74 3.87
C GLY A 319 -15.77 13.09 4.55
N VAL A 320 -14.80 13.65 5.28
CA VAL A 320 -14.88 15.01 5.84
C VAL A 320 -14.88 16.05 4.71
N PHE A 321 -14.08 15.82 3.66
CA PHE A 321 -13.86 16.80 2.60
C PHE A 321 -14.26 16.32 1.19
N ALA A 322 -14.53 15.03 0.99
CA ALA A 322 -14.91 14.48 -0.30
C ALA A 322 -16.14 13.58 -0.19
N LYS A 323 -17.06 13.67 -1.15
CA LYS A 323 -18.18 12.72 -1.32
C LYS A 323 -17.92 11.68 -2.39
N THR A 324 -17.12 12.03 -3.37
CA THR A 324 -16.67 11.17 -4.46
C THR A 324 -15.23 11.50 -4.75
N LEU A 325 -14.44 10.49 -5.03
CA LEU A 325 -13.09 10.62 -5.54
C LEU A 325 -13.09 10.23 -7.01
N LEU A 326 -12.69 11.15 -7.88
CA LEU A 326 -12.61 10.95 -9.32
C LEU A 326 -11.15 10.66 -9.68
N PHE A 327 -10.90 9.51 -10.28
CA PHE A 327 -9.54 9.13 -10.67
C PHE A 327 -8.97 10.12 -11.69
N SER A 328 -7.82 10.69 -11.42
CA SER A 328 -7.19 11.76 -12.22
C SER A 328 -5.72 11.54 -12.54
N SER A 329 -5.14 10.43 -12.07
CA SER A 329 -3.74 10.13 -12.34
C SER A 329 -3.52 9.81 -13.81
N SER A 330 -2.44 10.34 -14.39
CA SER A 330 -1.97 9.97 -15.73
C SER A 330 -1.03 8.76 -15.71
N GLU A 331 -0.51 8.43 -14.54
CA GLU A 331 0.34 7.27 -14.28
C GLU A 331 -0.39 6.34 -13.33
N GLY A 332 -0.03 5.09 -13.31
CA GLY A 332 -0.61 4.11 -12.40
C GLY A 332 -1.22 2.93 -13.13
N ASN A 333 -1.94 2.14 -12.37
CA ASN A 333 -2.32 0.78 -12.70
C ASN A 333 -3.72 0.71 -13.32
N ALA A 334 -3.87 1.37 -14.45
CA ALA A 334 -5.14 1.49 -15.16
C ALA A 334 -5.84 0.14 -15.40
N ASP A 335 -5.07 -0.93 -15.46
CA ASP A 335 -5.54 -2.23 -15.96
C ASP A 335 -5.67 -3.30 -14.87
N ILE A 336 -5.48 -2.93 -13.58
CA ILE A 336 -5.58 -3.90 -12.50
C ILE A 336 -7.00 -3.99 -11.98
N VAL A 337 -7.47 -5.22 -11.93
CA VAL A 337 -8.76 -5.57 -11.35
C VAL A 337 -8.52 -6.55 -10.20
N ILE A 338 -8.83 -6.15 -8.98
CA ILE A 338 -8.72 -6.98 -7.78
C ILE A 338 -10.13 -7.34 -7.30
N ASN A 339 -10.43 -8.63 -7.20
CA ASN A 339 -11.75 -9.15 -6.84
C ASN A 339 -12.90 -8.53 -7.65
N GLY A 340 -12.68 -8.31 -8.96
CA GLY A 340 -13.66 -7.72 -9.85
C GLY A 340 -13.80 -6.20 -9.76
N VAL A 341 -12.98 -5.53 -8.95
CA VAL A 341 -12.97 -4.07 -8.80
C VAL A 341 -11.72 -3.50 -9.45
N VAL A 342 -11.91 -2.54 -10.35
CA VAL A 342 -10.82 -1.82 -11.02
C VAL A 342 -10.14 -0.89 -10.01
N GLU A 343 -8.80 -0.96 -9.90
CA GLU A 343 -8.03 -0.18 -8.92
C GLU A 343 -8.19 1.33 -9.11
N ASN A 344 -8.23 1.79 -10.34
CA ASN A 344 -8.34 3.20 -10.69
C ASN A 344 -9.77 3.66 -10.98
N ALA A 345 -10.79 2.94 -10.52
CA ALA A 345 -12.17 3.41 -10.62
C ALA A 345 -12.45 4.54 -9.64
N ASP A 346 -13.42 5.39 -10.00
CA ASP A 346 -13.99 6.38 -9.09
C ASP A 346 -14.54 5.72 -7.82
N ILE A 347 -14.51 6.45 -6.71
CA ILE A 347 -14.89 5.92 -5.40
C ILE A 347 -15.91 6.84 -4.74
N ASP A 348 -17.06 6.29 -4.40
CA ASP A 348 -18.04 6.99 -3.57
C ASP A 348 -17.68 6.90 -2.09
N ILE A 349 -17.64 8.05 -1.44
CA ILE A 349 -17.33 8.20 -0.03
C ILE A 349 -18.62 8.52 0.72
N ASN A 350 -19.05 7.59 1.56
CA ASN A 350 -20.26 7.75 2.36
C ASN A 350 -19.91 7.99 3.83
N GLY A 351 -20.31 9.16 4.34
CA GLY A 351 -20.24 9.52 5.75
C GLY A 351 -18.83 9.93 6.22
N GLY A 352 -18.65 11.19 6.57
CA GLY A 352 -17.46 11.71 7.23
C GLY A 352 -17.50 11.49 8.75
N LEU A 353 -16.34 11.55 9.40
CA LEU A 353 -16.23 11.56 10.87
C LEU A 353 -16.87 12.82 11.45
N PHE A 354 -16.69 13.95 10.78
CA PHE A 354 -17.23 15.26 11.08
C PHE A 354 -17.33 16.06 9.77
N THR A 355 -17.70 17.33 9.85
CA THR A 355 -17.76 18.24 8.70
C THR A 355 -16.53 19.14 8.68
N VAL A 356 -16.37 19.95 7.63
CA VAL A 356 -15.33 21.00 7.57
C VAL A 356 -15.67 22.21 8.45
N GLY A 357 -16.82 22.19 9.15
CA GLY A 357 -17.25 23.26 10.05
C GLY A 357 -16.57 23.18 11.40
N GLU A 358 -16.25 24.34 11.95
CA GLU A 358 -15.76 24.53 13.31
C GLU A 358 -16.72 25.42 14.09
N PHE A 359 -16.95 25.10 15.35
CA PHE A 359 -17.77 25.87 16.26
C PHE A 359 -16.96 26.23 17.50
N ASP A 360 -16.74 27.51 17.70
CA ASP A 360 -16.00 28.09 18.83
C ASP A 360 -16.96 28.73 19.80
N PHE A 361 -16.75 28.52 21.09
CA PHE A 361 -17.53 29.17 22.15
C PHE A 361 -16.79 29.17 23.48
N ILE A 362 -17.25 30.01 24.40
CA ILE A 362 -16.80 30.03 25.79
C ILE A 362 -17.94 29.49 26.68
N THR A 363 -17.60 28.72 27.70
CA THR A 363 -18.56 28.25 28.70
C THR A 363 -18.02 28.42 30.11
N ASN A 364 -18.94 28.66 31.06
CA ASN A 364 -18.62 28.67 32.48
C ASN A 364 -18.57 27.29 33.13
N ASP A 365 -18.85 26.22 32.38
CA ASP A 365 -18.64 24.85 32.83
C ASP A 365 -17.13 24.51 32.80
N ASP A 366 -16.51 24.41 33.97
CA ASP A 366 -15.07 24.22 34.18
C ASP A 366 -14.63 22.76 34.14
N THR A 367 -15.56 21.84 33.83
CA THR A 367 -15.27 20.40 33.75
C THR A 367 -14.95 19.96 32.32
N LEU A 368 -13.86 19.23 32.17
CA LEU A 368 -13.50 18.64 30.86
C LEU A 368 -14.42 17.46 30.51
N PRO A 369 -14.61 17.18 29.19
CA PRO A 369 -15.26 15.94 28.79
C PRO A 369 -14.52 14.73 29.36
N PRO A 370 -15.21 13.75 29.93
CA PRO A 370 -14.58 12.54 30.47
C PRO A 370 -13.91 11.69 29.37
N ASP A 371 -14.34 11.87 28.13
CA ASP A 371 -13.73 11.31 26.91
C ASP A 371 -13.62 12.42 25.88
N MET A 372 -12.40 12.84 25.59
CA MET A 372 -12.09 13.91 24.63
C MET A 372 -12.39 13.50 23.17
N CYS A 373 -12.53 12.21 22.91
CA CYS A 373 -12.88 11.68 21.59
C CYS A 373 -14.39 11.42 21.42
N GLY A 374 -15.18 11.73 22.45
CA GLY A 374 -16.65 11.74 22.38
C GLY A 374 -17.21 13.06 21.88
N LEU A 375 -18.50 13.08 21.61
CA LEU A 375 -19.20 14.27 21.18
C LEU A 375 -19.49 15.22 22.36
N VAL A 376 -19.26 16.49 22.12
CA VAL A 376 -19.78 17.58 22.94
C VAL A 376 -21.08 18.07 22.30
N ARG A 377 -22.14 18.19 23.10
CA ARG A 377 -23.42 18.76 22.70
C ARG A 377 -23.58 20.17 23.27
N CYS A 378 -23.99 21.12 22.46
CA CYS A 378 -24.34 22.47 22.89
C CYS A 378 -25.53 23.01 22.08
N ILE A 379 -26.20 24.04 22.60
CA ILE A 379 -27.38 24.64 22.00
C ILE A 379 -27.10 26.11 21.77
N PHE A 380 -27.34 26.58 20.54
CA PHE A 380 -27.25 27.98 20.18
C PHE A 380 -28.31 28.34 19.14
N ASP A 381 -29.05 29.43 19.37
CA ASP A 381 -30.07 29.99 18.48
C ASP A 381 -31.13 28.93 18.03
N ASN A 382 -31.54 28.07 18.94
CA ASN A 382 -32.44 26.93 18.76
C ASN A 382 -31.85 25.74 17.99
N ASP A 383 -30.63 25.83 17.48
CA ASP A 383 -29.92 24.72 16.87
C ASP A 383 -29.13 23.93 17.91
N VAL A 384 -29.07 22.62 17.74
CA VAL A 384 -28.26 21.72 18.58
C VAL A 384 -27.02 21.29 17.80
N TYR A 385 -25.88 21.70 18.30
CA TYR A 385 -24.59 21.38 17.72
C TYR A 385 -24.01 20.15 18.39
N PHE A 386 -23.54 19.20 17.59
CA PHE A 386 -22.74 18.06 18.05
C PHE A 386 -21.36 18.16 17.38
N GLY A 387 -20.31 18.12 18.19
CA GLY A 387 -18.96 18.21 17.65
C GLY A 387 -17.93 17.46 18.48
N TYR A 388 -16.83 17.12 17.86
CA TYR A 388 -15.65 16.57 18.55
C TYR A 388 -14.72 17.69 18.96
N VAL A 389 -14.12 17.53 20.12
CA VAL A 389 -13.18 18.54 20.63
C VAL A 389 -11.96 18.61 19.71
N LYS A 390 -11.74 19.77 19.08
CA LYS A 390 -10.50 20.10 18.41
C LYS A 390 -9.49 20.68 19.39
N GLU A 391 -9.96 21.61 20.21
CA GLU A 391 -9.15 22.30 21.19
C GLU A 391 -10.03 22.71 22.39
N VAL A 392 -9.49 22.64 23.58
CA VAL A 392 -10.08 23.20 24.76
C VAL A 392 -8.99 23.91 25.56
N GLY A 393 -9.26 25.13 25.97
CA GLY A 393 -8.32 25.95 26.73
C GLY A 393 -8.96 26.70 27.86
N CYS A 394 -8.17 26.96 28.92
CA CYS A 394 -8.55 27.85 29.99
C CYS A 394 -7.36 28.68 30.44
N LYS A 395 -7.62 29.84 31.05
CA LYS A 395 -6.62 30.70 31.68
C LYS A 395 -6.64 30.50 33.20
N TYR A 396 -5.61 29.93 33.74
CA TYR A 396 -5.54 29.62 35.16
C TYR A 396 -5.35 30.86 36.06
N GLY A 397 -4.82 31.96 35.59
CA GLY A 397 -4.58 33.15 36.39
C GLY A 397 -5.77 34.09 36.57
N GLN A 398 -6.56 34.17 35.51
CA GLN A 398 -7.79 34.93 35.47
C GLN A 398 -8.80 34.06 34.71
N TYR A 399 -9.72 33.45 35.42
CA TYR A 399 -10.68 32.53 34.86
C TYR A 399 -11.75 33.33 34.11
N ASP A 400 -11.74 33.19 32.78
CA ASP A 400 -12.70 33.82 31.84
C ASP A 400 -13.63 32.76 31.21
N GLY A 401 -13.73 31.56 31.83
CA GLY A 401 -14.43 30.40 31.26
C GLY A 401 -13.51 29.44 30.51
N MET A 402 -14.09 28.35 30.06
CA MET A 402 -13.44 27.35 29.18
C MET A 402 -13.73 27.69 27.73
N ASN A 403 -12.69 27.81 26.93
CA ASN A 403 -12.80 28.03 25.49
C ASN A 403 -12.78 26.71 24.75
N TYR A 404 -13.85 26.39 24.06
CA TYR A 404 -13.99 25.19 23.23
C TYR A 404 -13.92 25.52 21.76
N LYS A 405 -13.19 24.72 21.01
CA LYS A 405 -13.26 24.65 19.57
C LYS A 405 -13.63 23.23 19.16
N LEU A 406 -14.72 23.08 18.45
CA LEU A 406 -15.26 21.78 18.03
C LEU A 406 -15.18 21.62 16.53
N PHE A 407 -14.81 20.41 16.06
CA PHE A 407 -15.15 19.97 14.72
C PHE A 407 -16.63 19.59 14.71
N VAL A 408 -17.43 20.26 13.91
CA VAL A 408 -18.88 20.03 13.87
C VAL A 408 -19.17 18.70 13.19
N ASN A 409 -19.81 17.78 13.91
CA ASN A 409 -20.29 16.51 13.37
C ASN A 409 -21.67 16.70 12.72
N SER A 410 -22.62 17.32 13.43
CA SER A 410 -23.98 17.61 12.92
C SER A 410 -24.59 18.80 13.64
N ILE A 411 -25.56 19.42 12.97
CA ILE A 411 -26.45 20.46 13.50
C ILE A 411 -27.86 19.95 13.32
N GLN A 412 -28.70 20.03 14.37
CA GLN A 412 -30.08 19.55 14.39
C GLN A 412 -31.04 20.64 14.85
#